data_269531e871bfde1091ed24e078f626b1
#
_entry.id   269531e871bfde1091ed24e078f626b1
#
_cell.length_a   1.000
_cell.length_b   1.000
_cell.length_c   1.000
_cell.angle_alpha   90.00
_cell.angle_beta   90.00
_cell.angle_gamma   90.00
#
_symmetry.space_group_name_H-M   'P 1'
#
loop_
_entity.id
_entity.type
_entity.pdbx_description
1 polymer ?
#
loop_
_entity_poly.entity_id
_entity_poly.type
_entity_poly.pdbx_seq_one_letter_code
_entity_poly.pdbx_strand_id
1 'polypeptide(L)'
;MGCATGGRGASRGRASARIGPVTLHILLTNDDGIDAPGIAVLRRALDGLGDITTIAPDRNTSAVARGITVRRPLSLSPHAFGDGFSGLACDGTPSDCVRIALLGLRCPVPGLVVSGVNAGGNMGADATYSGTVGAAFEAALRGHPAIAFSVEETEPGWLDEAVPIIRSVVGHVVERGLPRHSILNVNLPDRPLAEITGIRPARLGGSSAYDYVVLAGADDGPAGEHYLPCEHPASGDWAETDFEVVASGAVAVTPLSYDLLDPALLADLASWDLDLERLRAR
;
A
#
# COMPACT_ATOMS: atom_id res chain seq x y z
N MET A 1 -22.56 29.99 -44.49
CA MET A 1 -23.36 29.42 -43.42
C MET A 1 -22.53 28.40 -42.72
N GLY A 2 -22.00 28.76 -41.55
CA GLY A 2 -21.16 27.91 -40.75
C GLY A 2 -21.97 27.00 -39.85
N CYS A 3 -21.51 25.79 -39.62
CA CYS A 3 -21.95 24.94 -38.53
C CYS A 3 -20.72 24.51 -37.72
N ALA A 4 -20.57 25.13 -36.56
CA ALA A 4 -19.52 24.75 -35.56
C ALA A 4 -20.11 23.61 -34.73
N THR A 5 -19.47 22.43 -34.78
CA THR A 5 -19.77 21.32 -33.86
C THR A 5 -18.79 21.40 -32.69
N GLY A 6 -19.24 21.97 -31.57
CA GLY A 6 -18.52 21.96 -30.32
C GLY A 6 -18.56 20.57 -29.69
N GLY A 7 -17.44 19.88 -29.69
CA GLY A 7 -17.23 18.65 -28.93
C GLY A 7 -17.19 18.95 -27.44
N ARG A 8 -18.24 18.61 -26.70
CA ARG A 8 -18.21 18.57 -25.22
C ARG A 8 -17.49 17.30 -24.81
N GLY A 9 -16.28 17.46 -24.27
CA GLY A 9 -15.59 16.40 -23.55
C GLY A 9 -16.41 16.01 -22.34
N ALA A 10 -17.02 14.84 -22.38
CA ALA A 10 -17.69 14.26 -21.22
C ALA A 10 -16.61 13.80 -20.23
N SER A 11 -16.39 14.54 -19.16
CA SER A 11 -15.69 14.06 -17.97
C SER A 11 -16.49 12.87 -17.45
N ARG A 12 -16.00 11.66 -17.66
CA ARG A 12 -16.54 10.46 -17.02
C ARG A 12 -16.30 10.62 -15.52
N GLY A 13 -17.32 11.04 -14.78
CA GLY A 13 -17.33 11.08 -13.34
C GLY A 13 -16.92 9.68 -12.82
N ARG A 14 -15.82 9.61 -12.10
CA ARG A 14 -15.39 8.39 -11.41
C ARG A 14 -16.45 8.09 -10.35
N ALA A 15 -17.23 7.04 -10.55
CA ALA A 15 -18.19 6.59 -9.56
C ALA A 15 -17.43 6.14 -8.31
N SER A 16 -17.68 6.81 -7.18
CA SER A 16 -17.18 6.40 -5.87
C SER A 16 -18.04 5.26 -5.35
N ALA A 17 -17.41 4.17 -4.93
CA ALA A 17 -18.09 3.10 -4.23
C ALA A 17 -18.41 3.59 -2.81
N ARG A 18 -19.69 3.85 -2.50
CA ARG A 18 -20.15 4.14 -1.14
C ARG A 18 -20.33 2.82 -0.39
N ILE A 19 -19.82 2.76 0.83
CA ILE A 19 -20.11 1.67 1.77
C ILE A 19 -21.55 1.90 2.28
N GLY A 20 -22.45 0.96 1.98
CA GLY A 20 -23.87 1.05 2.38
C GLY A 20 -24.11 0.78 3.88
N PRO A 21 -25.37 0.83 4.37
CA PRO A 21 -25.72 0.72 5.80
C PRO A 21 -25.61 -0.71 6.38
N VAL A 22 -24.84 -1.58 5.78
CA VAL A 22 -24.45 -2.88 6.35
C VAL A 22 -23.29 -2.61 7.31
N THR A 23 -23.24 -3.28 8.46
CA THR A 23 -22.11 -3.23 9.39
C THR A 23 -20.81 -3.34 8.58
N LEU A 24 -19.95 -2.32 8.68
CA LEU A 24 -18.70 -2.28 7.92
C LEU A 24 -17.83 -3.43 8.38
N HIS A 25 -17.39 -4.29 7.46
CA HIS A 25 -16.40 -5.31 7.74
C HIS A 25 -15.04 -4.84 7.24
N ILE A 26 -14.03 -4.84 8.12
CA ILE A 26 -12.68 -4.33 7.85
C ILE A 26 -11.69 -5.49 7.92
N LEU A 27 -10.89 -5.66 6.88
CA LEU A 27 -9.72 -6.54 6.91
C LEU A 27 -8.50 -5.75 7.33
N LEU A 28 -7.77 -6.27 8.34
CA LEU A 28 -6.40 -5.84 8.66
C LEU A 28 -5.38 -6.85 8.18
N THR A 29 -4.30 -6.34 7.61
CA THR A 29 -3.09 -7.10 7.25
C THR A 29 -1.85 -6.21 7.39
N ASN A 30 -0.66 -6.77 7.19
CA ASN A 30 0.63 -6.08 7.10
C ASN A 30 1.64 -6.95 6.38
N ASP A 31 2.89 -6.52 6.26
CA ASP A 31 4.03 -7.33 5.80
C ASP A 31 5.08 -7.61 6.90
N ASP A 32 5.02 -6.88 8.02
CA ASP A 32 5.90 -7.13 9.18
C ASP A 32 5.58 -8.41 9.94
N GLY A 33 4.40 -8.98 9.70
CA GLY A 33 3.91 -10.21 10.35
C GLY A 33 2.84 -9.94 11.41
N ILE A 34 2.08 -10.99 11.75
CA ILE A 34 0.90 -10.90 12.62
C ILE A 34 1.22 -10.45 14.05
N ASP A 35 2.45 -10.70 14.53
CA ASP A 35 2.93 -10.30 15.86
C ASP A 35 3.50 -8.87 15.89
N ALA A 36 3.57 -8.19 14.74
CA ALA A 36 4.15 -6.84 14.68
C ALA A 36 3.28 -5.81 15.41
N PRO A 37 3.90 -4.83 16.11
CA PRO A 37 3.19 -3.81 16.89
C PRO A 37 2.17 -3.01 16.05
N GLY A 38 2.47 -2.78 14.77
CA GLY A 38 1.63 -2.03 13.85
C GLY A 38 0.21 -2.58 13.71
N ILE A 39 0.04 -3.90 13.73
CA ILE A 39 -1.30 -4.52 13.70
C ILE A 39 -2.11 -4.18 14.96
N ALA A 40 -1.48 -4.18 16.13
CA ALA A 40 -2.15 -3.83 17.37
C ALA A 40 -2.59 -2.35 17.36
N VAL A 41 -1.77 -1.46 16.80
CA VAL A 41 -2.12 -0.04 16.62
C VAL A 41 -3.31 0.12 15.68
N LEU A 42 -3.29 -0.55 14.51
CA LEU A 42 -4.44 -0.53 13.59
C LEU A 42 -5.72 -1.02 14.26
N ARG A 43 -5.67 -2.12 14.99
CA ARG A 43 -6.84 -2.66 15.69
C ARG A 43 -7.43 -1.63 16.64
N ARG A 44 -6.60 -0.98 17.49
CA ARG A 44 -7.06 0.09 18.39
C ARG A 44 -7.65 1.29 17.66
N ALA A 45 -7.01 1.68 16.56
CA ALA A 45 -7.50 2.81 15.75
C ALA A 45 -8.87 2.54 15.11
N LEU A 46 -9.16 1.29 14.78
CA LEU A 46 -10.37 0.89 14.07
C LEU A 46 -11.47 0.36 14.97
N ASP A 47 -11.19 0.22 16.26
CA ASP A 47 -12.19 -0.24 17.25
C ASP A 47 -13.44 0.65 17.23
N GLY A 48 -14.61 0.00 17.14
CA GLY A 48 -15.91 0.66 17.06
C GLY A 48 -16.26 1.28 15.69
N LEU A 49 -15.38 1.15 14.65
CA LEU A 49 -15.73 1.58 13.29
C LEU A 49 -16.43 0.47 12.48
N GLY A 50 -16.32 -0.78 12.89
CA GLY A 50 -16.91 -1.93 12.22
C GLY A 50 -16.41 -3.25 12.78
N ASP A 51 -16.82 -4.36 12.17
CA ASP A 51 -16.31 -5.69 12.50
C ASP A 51 -14.92 -5.88 11.89
N ILE A 52 -13.94 -6.29 12.70
CA ILE A 52 -12.55 -6.42 12.28
C ILE A 52 -12.18 -7.89 12.13
N THR A 53 -11.59 -8.26 11.01
CA THR A 53 -10.85 -9.51 10.82
C THR A 53 -9.38 -9.19 10.56
N THR A 54 -8.48 -9.87 11.27
CA THR A 54 -7.04 -9.79 11.00
C THR A 54 -6.58 -11.08 10.33
N ILE A 55 -6.01 -10.97 9.14
CA ILE A 55 -5.29 -12.03 8.44
C ILE A 55 -3.96 -11.43 7.98
N ALA A 56 -2.85 -11.92 8.52
CA ALA A 56 -1.53 -11.38 8.23
C ALA A 56 -0.50 -12.50 8.09
N PRO A 57 0.65 -12.25 7.45
CA PRO A 57 1.73 -13.22 7.36
C PRO A 57 2.18 -13.70 8.75
N ASP A 58 2.61 -14.96 8.84
CA ASP A 58 3.13 -15.57 10.07
C ASP A 58 4.55 -15.09 10.43
N ARG A 59 5.16 -14.29 9.57
CA ARG A 59 6.53 -13.75 9.70
C ARG A 59 6.66 -12.47 8.90
N ASN A 60 7.77 -11.77 9.09
CA ASN A 60 8.13 -10.61 8.26
C ASN A 60 8.32 -11.04 6.81
N THR A 61 7.70 -10.30 5.88
CA THR A 61 7.75 -10.48 4.43
C THR A 61 8.07 -9.15 3.72
N SER A 62 8.86 -8.29 4.35
CA SER A 62 9.27 -6.99 3.79
C SER A 62 9.85 -7.14 2.38
N ALA A 63 9.68 -6.12 1.56
CA ALA A 63 10.12 -6.04 0.17
C ALA A 63 9.55 -7.15 -0.76
N VAL A 64 8.43 -7.78 -0.41
CA VAL A 64 7.78 -8.78 -1.25
C VAL A 64 6.92 -8.16 -2.38
N ALA A 65 6.75 -6.85 -2.37
CA ALA A 65 5.88 -6.14 -3.30
C ALA A 65 4.44 -6.72 -3.30
N ARG A 66 3.88 -6.96 -4.48
CA ARG A 66 2.57 -7.62 -4.67
C ARG A 66 2.70 -9.11 -4.99
N GLY A 67 3.75 -9.75 -4.50
CA GLY A 67 3.96 -11.18 -4.71
C GLY A 67 2.78 -12.01 -4.22
N ILE A 68 2.43 -13.07 -4.97
CA ILE A 68 1.40 -14.04 -4.59
C ILE A 68 1.94 -15.45 -4.65
N THR A 69 1.41 -16.33 -3.81
CA THR A 69 1.76 -17.76 -3.80
C THR A 69 0.90 -18.53 -4.78
N VAL A 70 1.52 -19.15 -5.80
CA VAL A 70 0.80 -19.86 -6.87
C VAL A 70 1.11 -21.36 -6.97
N ARG A 71 2.17 -21.84 -6.33
CA ARG A 71 2.67 -23.22 -6.55
C ARG A 71 2.64 -24.11 -5.32
N ARG A 72 2.10 -23.65 -4.21
CA ARG A 72 1.91 -24.40 -2.99
C ARG A 72 0.58 -24.05 -2.32
N PRO A 73 0.01 -24.94 -1.51
CA PRO A 73 -1.08 -24.57 -0.63
C PRO A 73 -0.66 -23.47 0.36
N LEU A 74 -1.63 -22.68 0.80
CA LEU A 74 -1.47 -21.74 1.88
C LEU A 74 -2.07 -22.32 3.16
N SER A 75 -1.36 -22.18 4.28
CA SER A 75 -1.80 -22.57 5.60
C SER A 75 -2.28 -21.35 6.39
N LEU A 76 -3.39 -21.51 7.09
CA LEU A 76 -3.92 -20.53 8.03
C LEU A 76 -3.97 -21.13 9.41
N SER A 77 -3.36 -20.47 10.39
CA SER A 77 -3.38 -20.87 11.80
C SER A 77 -4.09 -19.83 12.65
N PRO A 78 -4.96 -20.23 13.59
CA PRO A 78 -5.51 -19.29 14.56
C PRO A 78 -4.40 -18.60 15.34
N HIS A 79 -4.53 -17.30 15.53
CA HIS A 79 -3.63 -16.47 16.33
C HIS A 79 -4.42 -15.73 17.40
N ALA A 80 -3.93 -15.74 18.63
CA ALA A 80 -4.53 -15.03 19.75
C ALA A 80 -3.65 -13.85 20.14
N PHE A 81 -4.19 -12.66 20.05
CA PHE A 81 -3.54 -11.45 20.56
C PHE A 81 -3.83 -11.35 22.06
N GLY A 82 -2.91 -11.21 22.93
CA GLY A 82 -3.07 -11.26 24.39
C GLY A 82 -4.14 -10.35 25.03
N ASP A 83 -4.83 -9.55 24.24
CA ASP A 83 -5.89 -8.60 24.60
C ASP A 83 -7.33 -9.13 24.36
N GLY A 84 -7.47 -10.41 24.09
CA GLY A 84 -8.77 -11.07 23.86
C GLY A 84 -9.24 -11.07 22.40
N PHE A 85 -8.51 -10.45 21.51
CA PHE A 85 -8.76 -10.56 20.07
C PHE A 85 -8.11 -11.81 19.47
N SER A 86 -8.60 -12.17 18.29
CA SER A 86 -8.06 -13.29 17.51
C SER A 86 -7.91 -12.90 16.05
N GLY A 87 -7.00 -13.57 15.37
CA GLY A 87 -6.73 -13.40 13.95
C GLY A 87 -6.32 -14.73 13.31
N LEU A 88 -5.85 -14.66 12.09
CA LEU A 88 -5.31 -15.79 11.34
C LEU A 88 -3.91 -15.45 10.84
N ALA A 89 -2.92 -16.23 11.26
CA ALA A 89 -1.57 -16.18 10.69
C ALA A 89 -1.55 -16.99 9.40
N CYS A 90 -0.99 -16.42 8.35
CA CYS A 90 -0.86 -17.04 7.02
C CYS A 90 0.60 -17.26 6.68
N ASP A 91 0.96 -18.41 6.14
CA ASP A 91 2.31 -18.68 5.64
C ASP A 91 2.59 -18.09 4.25
N GLY A 92 1.68 -17.25 3.77
CA GLY A 92 1.75 -16.51 2.50
C GLY A 92 2.23 -15.07 2.63
N THR A 93 1.99 -14.31 1.58
CA THR A 93 2.28 -12.88 1.49
C THR A 93 1.10 -12.03 1.98
N PRO A 94 1.28 -10.70 2.19
CA PRO A 94 0.17 -9.79 2.48
C PRO A 94 -0.92 -9.82 1.40
N SER A 95 -0.53 -9.89 0.14
CA SER A 95 -1.46 -10.04 -0.99
C SER A 95 -2.27 -11.35 -0.91
N ASP A 96 -1.65 -12.45 -0.48
CA ASP A 96 -2.37 -13.71 -0.27
C ASP A 96 -3.41 -13.59 0.85
N CYS A 97 -3.07 -12.92 1.95
CA CYS A 97 -3.99 -12.66 3.07
C CYS A 97 -5.24 -11.90 2.59
N VAL A 98 -5.04 -10.85 1.81
CA VAL A 98 -6.15 -10.07 1.21
C VAL A 98 -6.99 -10.93 0.27
N ARG A 99 -6.37 -11.74 -0.59
CA ARG A 99 -7.08 -12.63 -1.53
C ARG A 99 -7.97 -13.63 -0.80
N ILE A 100 -7.46 -14.25 0.27
CA ILE A 100 -8.23 -15.20 1.09
C ILE A 100 -9.48 -14.53 1.68
N ALA A 101 -9.33 -13.33 2.24
CA ALA A 101 -10.44 -12.56 2.79
C ALA A 101 -11.47 -12.18 1.73
N LEU A 102 -11.02 -11.66 0.58
CA LEU A 102 -11.90 -11.21 -0.51
C LEU A 102 -12.64 -12.37 -1.20
N LEU A 103 -12.15 -13.60 -1.09
CA LEU A 103 -12.87 -14.80 -1.52
C LEU A 103 -13.97 -15.22 -0.51
N GLY A 104 -14.06 -14.55 0.64
CA GLY A 104 -15.05 -14.87 1.68
C GLY A 104 -14.84 -16.24 2.33
N LEU A 105 -13.62 -16.78 2.29
CA LEU A 105 -13.37 -18.16 2.74
C LEU A 105 -13.32 -18.29 4.26
N ARG A 106 -12.92 -17.25 4.99
CA ARG A 106 -12.69 -17.27 6.44
C ARG A 106 -13.35 -16.12 7.19
N CYS A 107 -13.88 -15.15 6.48
CA CYS A 107 -14.59 -13.99 7.03
C CYS A 107 -15.59 -13.48 5.98
N PRO A 108 -16.55 -12.63 6.36
CA PRO A 108 -17.32 -11.87 5.39
C PRO A 108 -16.42 -11.06 4.47
N VAL A 109 -16.85 -10.86 3.23
CA VAL A 109 -16.09 -10.05 2.27
C VAL A 109 -15.92 -8.63 2.82
N PRO A 110 -14.70 -8.14 3.03
CA PRO A 110 -14.48 -6.83 3.64
C PRO A 110 -14.93 -5.68 2.74
N GLY A 111 -15.55 -4.68 3.35
CA GLY A 111 -15.89 -3.42 2.71
C GLY A 111 -14.72 -2.44 2.65
N LEU A 112 -13.69 -2.66 3.49
CA LEU A 112 -12.46 -1.87 3.54
C LEU A 112 -11.29 -2.79 3.89
N VAL A 113 -10.15 -2.57 3.26
CA VAL A 113 -8.88 -3.21 3.61
C VAL A 113 -7.91 -2.15 4.15
N VAL A 114 -7.31 -2.42 5.31
CA VAL A 114 -6.30 -1.56 5.92
C VAL A 114 -5.05 -2.38 6.16
N SER A 115 -3.93 -1.92 5.60
CA SER A 115 -2.63 -2.59 5.68
C SER A 115 -1.63 -1.75 6.47
N GLY A 116 -0.86 -2.38 7.34
CA GLY A 116 0.19 -1.73 8.16
C GLY A 116 -0.07 -1.91 9.68
N VAL A 117 0.33 -1.02 10.58
CA VAL A 117 1.22 0.12 10.29
C VAL A 117 2.61 -0.44 10.05
N ASN A 118 3.19 -0.16 8.90
CA ASN A 118 4.53 -0.62 8.53
C ASN A 118 5.61 0.13 9.32
N ALA A 119 6.59 -0.62 9.80
CA ALA A 119 7.82 -0.05 10.34
C ALA A 119 8.76 0.33 9.19
N GLY A 120 8.87 1.62 8.93
CA GLY A 120 9.56 2.19 7.77
C GLY A 120 8.61 2.83 6.77
N GLY A 121 9.00 3.98 6.20
CA GLY A 121 8.21 4.70 5.21
C GLY A 121 8.11 3.95 3.88
N ASN A 122 6.98 4.07 3.22
CA ASN A 122 6.76 3.55 1.87
C ASN A 122 6.50 4.73 0.92
N MET A 123 7.54 5.47 0.60
CA MET A 123 7.50 6.72 -0.17
C MET A 123 8.20 6.58 -1.52
N GLY A 124 7.85 7.43 -2.47
CA GLY A 124 8.47 7.44 -3.79
C GLY A 124 8.43 6.07 -4.47
N ALA A 125 9.52 5.71 -5.14
CA ALA A 125 9.64 4.44 -5.85
C ALA A 125 9.56 3.22 -4.91
N ASP A 126 9.93 3.36 -3.63
CA ASP A 126 9.92 2.28 -2.65
C ASP A 126 8.51 1.75 -2.37
N ALA A 127 7.48 2.57 -2.55
CA ALA A 127 6.08 2.12 -2.50
C ALA A 127 5.81 0.93 -3.46
N THR A 128 6.60 0.78 -4.53
CA THR A 128 6.45 -0.32 -5.49
C THR A 128 6.99 -1.66 -4.98
N TYR A 129 7.90 -1.64 -4.02
CA TYR A 129 8.50 -2.83 -3.40
C TYR A 129 7.79 -3.25 -2.12
N SER A 130 6.97 -2.38 -1.54
CA SER A 130 6.28 -2.59 -0.27
C SER A 130 5.23 -3.69 -0.33
N GLY A 131 5.27 -4.61 0.63
CA GLY A 131 4.22 -5.61 0.84
C GLY A 131 2.95 -4.97 1.44
N THR A 132 3.11 -3.96 2.30
CA THR A 132 2.01 -3.17 2.89
C THR A 132 1.20 -2.45 1.81
N VAL A 133 1.87 -1.73 0.90
CA VAL A 133 1.22 -1.07 -0.25
C VAL A 133 0.68 -2.11 -1.24
N GLY A 134 1.40 -3.22 -1.43
CA GLY A 134 1.01 -4.35 -2.26
C GLY A 134 -0.32 -4.98 -1.85
N ALA A 135 -0.55 -5.16 -0.55
CA ALA A 135 -1.82 -5.65 0.00
C ALA A 135 -2.98 -4.70 -0.31
N ALA A 136 -2.78 -3.39 -0.12
CA ALA A 136 -3.80 -2.40 -0.48
C ALA A 136 -4.11 -2.41 -1.97
N PHE A 137 -3.09 -2.53 -2.83
CA PHE A 137 -3.31 -2.68 -4.28
C PHE A 137 -4.06 -3.97 -4.66
N GLU A 138 -3.82 -5.09 -3.97
CA GLU A 138 -4.58 -6.32 -4.24
C GLU A 138 -6.07 -6.12 -3.97
N ALA A 139 -6.44 -5.38 -2.92
CA ALA A 139 -7.81 -5.01 -2.63
C ALA A 139 -8.42 -4.10 -3.72
N ALA A 140 -7.68 -3.05 -4.09
CA ALA A 140 -8.12 -2.09 -5.10
C ALA A 140 -8.28 -2.72 -6.49
N LEU A 141 -7.42 -3.67 -6.86
CA LEU A 141 -7.52 -4.46 -8.08
C LEU A 141 -8.86 -5.19 -8.17
N ARG A 142 -9.38 -5.65 -7.03
CA ARG A 142 -10.67 -6.33 -6.92
C ARG A 142 -11.85 -5.39 -6.69
N GLY A 143 -11.60 -4.07 -6.67
CA GLY A 143 -12.64 -3.04 -6.57
C GLY A 143 -13.02 -2.68 -5.14
N HIS A 144 -12.24 -3.10 -4.14
CA HIS A 144 -12.44 -2.73 -2.75
C HIS A 144 -11.58 -1.51 -2.36
N PRO A 145 -12.13 -0.56 -1.58
CA PRO A 145 -11.33 0.54 -1.05
C PRO A 145 -10.24 0.01 -0.12
N ALA A 146 -9.05 0.62 -0.18
CA ALA A 146 -7.95 0.20 0.67
C ALA A 146 -7.01 1.36 1.04
N ILE A 147 -6.37 1.21 2.21
CA ILE A 147 -5.42 2.17 2.76
C ILE A 147 -4.19 1.41 3.23
N ALA A 148 -3.01 1.92 2.89
CA ALA A 148 -1.72 1.49 3.44
C ALA A 148 -1.23 2.56 4.40
N PHE A 149 -0.80 2.18 5.62
CA PHE A 149 -0.21 3.06 6.62
C PHE A 149 1.23 2.65 6.91
N SER A 150 2.11 3.64 6.96
CA SER A 150 3.53 3.48 7.28
C SER A 150 4.00 4.61 8.18
N VAL A 151 4.99 4.33 9.03
CA VAL A 151 5.70 5.34 9.84
C VAL A 151 7.15 5.35 9.39
N GLU A 152 7.78 6.51 9.21
CA GLU A 152 9.11 6.68 8.62
C GLU A 152 10.19 5.90 9.39
N GLU A 153 10.19 5.95 10.70
CA GLU A 153 11.00 5.14 11.60
C GLU A 153 10.19 4.78 12.84
N THR A 154 10.46 3.65 13.47
CA THR A 154 9.69 3.24 14.64
C THR A 154 10.54 3.27 15.91
N GLU A 155 10.58 4.41 16.56
CA GLU A 155 10.81 4.39 18.01
C GLU A 155 9.53 3.86 18.69
N PRO A 156 9.61 2.86 19.56
CA PRO A 156 8.44 2.14 20.08
C PRO A 156 7.36 3.01 20.76
N GLY A 157 7.66 4.26 21.06
CA GLY A 157 6.77 5.17 21.78
C GLY A 157 5.73 5.91 20.93
N TRP A 158 6.02 6.21 19.66
CA TRP A 158 5.18 7.09 18.85
C TRP A 158 4.10 6.38 18.07
N LEU A 159 4.26 5.08 17.87
CA LEU A 159 3.32 4.28 17.08
C LEU A 159 1.88 4.34 17.65
N ASP A 160 1.74 4.41 18.97
CA ASP A 160 0.44 4.54 19.63
C ASP A 160 -0.21 5.91 19.39
N GLU A 161 0.58 6.93 19.16
CA GLU A 161 0.10 8.28 18.86
C GLU A 161 -0.43 8.41 17.42
N ALA A 162 -0.16 7.44 16.55
CA ALA A 162 -0.74 7.36 15.21
C ALA A 162 -2.26 7.06 15.23
N VAL A 163 -2.78 6.50 16.32
CA VAL A 163 -4.20 6.06 16.43
C VAL A 163 -5.20 7.15 16.01
N PRO A 164 -5.14 8.40 16.50
CA PRO A 164 -6.10 9.44 16.08
C PRO A 164 -6.01 9.79 14.61
N ILE A 165 -4.81 9.78 14.04
CA ILE A 165 -4.56 10.09 12.62
C ILE A 165 -5.17 8.98 11.75
N ILE A 166 -4.86 7.72 12.05
CA ILE A 166 -5.39 6.55 11.34
C ILE A 166 -6.92 6.58 11.37
N ARG A 167 -7.51 6.79 12.56
CA ARG A 167 -8.96 6.86 12.74
C ARG A 167 -9.60 7.98 11.91
N SER A 168 -8.96 9.13 11.84
CA SER A 168 -9.41 10.26 11.03
C SER A 168 -9.40 9.93 9.54
N VAL A 169 -8.29 9.40 9.02
CA VAL A 169 -8.17 9.06 7.60
C VAL A 169 -9.15 7.95 7.22
N VAL A 170 -9.25 6.90 8.02
CA VAL A 170 -10.20 5.80 7.79
C VAL A 170 -11.65 6.30 7.83
N GLY A 171 -12.00 7.16 8.79
CA GLY A 171 -13.32 7.76 8.87
C GLY A 171 -13.72 8.52 7.61
N HIS A 172 -12.79 9.30 7.03
CA HIS A 172 -13.03 9.99 5.77
C HIS A 172 -13.21 9.03 4.59
N VAL A 173 -12.45 7.93 4.55
CA VAL A 173 -12.61 6.91 3.49
C VAL A 173 -13.94 6.17 3.63
N VAL A 174 -14.36 5.85 4.85
CA VAL A 174 -15.66 5.22 5.11
C VAL A 174 -16.82 6.14 4.67
N GLU A 175 -16.72 7.44 4.96
CA GLU A 175 -17.75 8.41 4.61
C GLU A 175 -17.82 8.71 3.11
N ARG A 176 -16.66 8.87 2.46
CA ARG A 176 -16.58 9.38 1.07
C ARG A 176 -16.36 8.30 0.03
N GLY A 177 -15.84 7.14 0.43
CA GLY A 177 -15.34 6.10 -0.47
C GLY A 177 -14.06 6.51 -1.20
N LEU A 178 -13.52 5.59 -1.99
CA LEU A 178 -12.40 5.82 -2.91
C LEU A 178 -12.82 5.52 -4.35
N PRO A 179 -12.22 6.18 -5.34
CA PRO A 179 -12.36 5.78 -6.74
C PRO A 179 -11.92 4.31 -6.91
N ARG A 180 -12.57 3.60 -7.85
CA ARG A 180 -12.15 2.23 -8.17
C ARG A 180 -10.69 2.21 -8.59
N HIS A 181 -9.98 1.15 -8.19
CA HIS A 181 -8.56 0.93 -8.49
C HIS A 181 -7.60 1.96 -7.87
N SER A 182 -8.08 2.73 -6.89
CA SER A 182 -7.25 3.66 -6.14
C SER A 182 -7.12 3.23 -4.69
N ILE A 183 -5.97 3.55 -4.10
CA ILE A 183 -5.68 3.39 -2.68
C ILE A 183 -5.21 4.73 -2.11
N LEU A 184 -5.22 4.85 -0.79
CA LEU A 184 -4.42 5.87 -0.10
C LEU A 184 -3.17 5.20 0.47
N ASN A 185 -2.01 5.76 0.15
CA ASN A 185 -0.73 5.45 0.78
C ASN A 185 -0.43 6.58 1.77
N VAL A 186 -0.41 6.26 3.06
CA VAL A 186 -0.32 7.24 4.15
C VAL A 186 0.98 7.01 4.89
N ASN A 187 1.87 8.00 4.84
CA ASN A 187 3.14 7.97 5.54
C ASN A 187 3.14 9.00 6.66
N LEU A 188 3.43 8.55 7.87
CA LEU A 188 3.51 9.38 9.07
C LEU A 188 4.99 9.64 9.38
N PRO A 189 5.36 10.88 9.77
CA PRO A 189 6.68 11.14 10.32
C PRO A 189 6.81 10.50 11.70
N ASP A 190 8.01 10.07 12.06
CA ASP A 190 8.35 9.53 13.38
C ASP A 190 8.44 10.65 14.43
N ARG A 191 7.27 11.13 14.86
CA ARG A 191 7.13 12.25 15.79
C ARG A 191 5.92 12.09 16.70
N PRO A 192 5.95 12.70 17.91
CA PRO A 192 4.77 12.82 18.74
C PRO A 192 3.62 13.51 17.99
N LEU A 193 2.40 13.10 18.28
CA LEU A 193 1.19 13.71 17.69
C LEU A 193 1.17 15.23 17.85
N ALA A 194 1.66 15.74 18.97
CA ALA A 194 1.72 17.19 19.25
C ALA A 194 2.68 17.96 18.32
N GLU A 195 3.62 17.28 17.70
CA GLU A 195 4.61 17.85 16.77
C GLU A 195 4.23 17.64 15.30
N ILE A 196 3.16 16.87 15.03
CA ILE A 196 2.63 16.68 13.68
C ILE A 196 2.02 18.02 13.19
N THR A 197 2.58 18.56 12.11
CA THR A 197 2.21 19.87 11.57
C THR A 197 0.91 19.88 10.75
N GLY A 198 0.38 18.69 10.41
CA GLY A 198 -0.87 18.52 9.68
C GLY A 198 -0.94 17.23 8.88
N ILE A 199 -2.05 17.04 8.16
CA ILE A 199 -2.26 15.95 7.21
C ILE A 199 -2.42 16.58 5.83
N ARG A 200 -1.56 16.22 4.87
CA ARG A 200 -1.51 16.88 3.56
C ARG A 200 -1.53 15.89 2.42
N PRO A 201 -2.25 16.18 1.31
CA PRO A 201 -2.09 15.42 0.08
C PRO A 201 -0.66 15.61 -0.46
N ALA A 202 -0.12 14.54 -1.02
CA ALA A 202 1.21 14.52 -1.61
C ALA A 202 1.22 13.80 -2.95
N ARG A 203 2.16 14.18 -3.81
CA ARG A 203 2.51 13.38 -4.99
C ARG A 203 3.46 12.26 -4.59
N LEU A 204 3.46 11.17 -5.33
CA LEU A 204 4.50 10.15 -5.17
C LEU A 204 5.84 10.72 -5.65
N GLY A 205 6.89 10.60 -4.83
CA GLY A 205 8.25 10.98 -5.23
C GLY A 205 8.78 10.06 -6.33
N GLY A 206 9.74 10.56 -7.11
CA GLY A 206 10.36 9.80 -8.22
C GLY A 206 11.59 9.00 -7.85
N SER A 207 12.08 9.12 -6.59
CA SER A 207 13.31 8.47 -6.13
C SER A 207 13.03 7.32 -5.16
N SER A 208 14.05 6.46 -4.96
CA SER A 208 14.10 5.44 -3.92
C SER A 208 14.99 5.92 -2.78
N ALA A 209 14.66 5.55 -1.55
CA ALA A 209 15.53 5.75 -0.40
C ALA A 209 16.58 4.63 -0.27
N TYR A 210 16.43 3.54 -1.03
CA TYR A 210 17.32 2.38 -0.94
C TYR A 210 18.15 2.20 -2.21
N ASP A 211 19.43 1.85 -2.03
CA ASP A 211 20.33 1.46 -3.09
C ASP A 211 21.19 0.27 -2.60
N TYR A 212 22.08 -0.22 -3.45
CA TYR A 212 22.97 -1.32 -3.11
C TYR A 212 24.42 -0.91 -3.25
N VAL A 213 25.22 -1.27 -2.24
CA VAL A 213 26.67 -1.08 -2.24
C VAL A 213 27.35 -2.42 -2.46
N VAL A 214 28.30 -2.48 -3.39
CA VAL A 214 29.18 -3.63 -3.58
C VAL A 214 30.23 -3.62 -2.46
N LEU A 215 30.23 -4.64 -1.61
CA LEU A 215 31.30 -4.85 -0.65
C LEU A 215 32.33 -5.79 -1.27
N ALA A 216 33.56 -5.34 -1.42
CA ALA A 216 34.70 -6.20 -1.73
C ALA A 216 34.91 -7.20 -0.57
N GLY A 217 35.00 -8.49 -0.92
CA GLY A 217 34.93 -9.65 -0.05
C GLY A 217 35.38 -9.47 1.41
N ALA A 218 34.48 -9.80 2.32
CA ALA A 218 34.85 -10.04 3.70
C ALA A 218 35.67 -11.35 3.77
N ASP A 219 36.79 -11.35 4.47
CA ASP A 219 37.73 -12.50 4.60
C ASP A 219 37.09 -13.77 5.19
N ASP A 220 35.86 -13.69 5.73
CA ASP A 220 35.12 -14.77 6.40
C ASP A 220 33.79 -15.14 5.75
N GLY A 221 33.49 -14.65 4.55
CA GLY A 221 32.24 -14.94 3.80
C GLY A 221 32.42 -15.91 2.64
N PRO A 222 31.32 -16.41 2.03
CA PRO A 222 31.42 -17.19 0.79
C PRO A 222 32.14 -16.35 -0.28
N ALA A 223 33.01 -17.02 -1.07
CA ALA A 223 33.78 -16.35 -2.12
C ALA A 223 32.81 -15.67 -3.12
N GLY A 224 32.96 -14.36 -3.34
CA GLY A 224 32.16 -13.61 -4.29
C GLY A 224 32.01 -12.13 -3.95
N GLU A 225 31.34 -11.39 -4.81
CA GLU A 225 30.93 -10.03 -4.56
C GLU A 225 29.65 -10.03 -3.70
N HIS A 226 29.63 -9.21 -2.64
CA HIS A 226 28.50 -9.08 -1.75
C HIS A 226 27.84 -7.72 -1.93
N TYR A 227 26.51 -7.71 -2.05
CA TYR A 227 25.70 -6.52 -2.21
C TYR A 227 24.84 -6.35 -0.94
N LEU A 228 24.97 -5.22 -0.27
CA LEU A 228 24.13 -4.87 0.87
C LEU A 228 23.26 -3.67 0.50
N PRO A 229 21.97 -3.69 0.88
CA PRO A 229 21.13 -2.51 0.74
C PRO A 229 21.69 -1.38 1.64
N CYS A 230 21.74 -0.18 1.11
CA CYS A 230 22.17 1.02 1.79
C CYS A 230 21.10 2.09 1.62
N GLU A 231 20.72 2.72 2.73
CA GLU A 231 19.82 3.86 2.68
C GLU A 231 20.58 5.09 2.18
N HIS A 232 19.99 5.76 1.22
CA HIS A 232 20.48 7.04 0.73
C HIS A 232 19.41 8.11 0.91
N PRO A 233 19.79 9.36 1.19
CA PRO A 233 18.82 10.45 1.12
C PRO A 233 18.21 10.46 -0.27
N ALA A 234 16.87 10.44 -0.33
CA ALA A 234 16.17 10.52 -1.60
C ALA A 234 16.64 11.78 -2.36
N SER A 235 16.97 11.61 -3.64
CA SER A 235 17.48 12.69 -4.50
C SER A 235 16.42 13.10 -5.52
N GLY A 236 16.42 14.38 -5.91
CA GLY A 236 15.53 14.87 -6.95
C GLY A 236 14.67 16.07 -6.56
N ASP A 237 13.66 16.37 -7.36
CA ASP A 237 12.68 17.41 -7.05
C ASP A 237 11.66 16.87 -6.03
N TRP A 238 11.75 17.41 -4.82
CA TRP A 238 10.90 17.00 -3.69
C TRP A 238 9.61 17.79 -3.58
N ALA A 239 9.47 18.88 -4.35
CA ALA A 239 8.33 19.78 -4.19
C ALA A 239 6.97 19.04 -4.27
N GLU A 240 6.17 19.19 -3.23
CA GLU A 240 4.85 18.55 -3.08
C GLU A 240 4.87 17.01 -3.07
N THR A 241 6.03 16.37 -2.88
CA THR A 241 6.13 14.91 -2.78
C THR A 241 5.89 14.42 -1.35
N ASP A 242 5.64 13.11 -1.23
CA ASP A 242 5.53 12.41 0.05
C ASP A 242 6.78 12.61 0.92
N PHE A 243 7.98 12.60 0.34
CA PHE A 243 9.23 12.89 1.05
C PHE A 243 9.25 14.30 1.66
N GLU A 244 8.92 15.34 0.88
CA GLU A 244 8.88 16.71 1.41
C GLU A 244 7.84 16.86 2.51
N VAL A 245 6.65 16.30 2.31
CA VAL A 245 5.57 16.41 3.29
C VAL A 245 5.97 15.76 4.61
N VAL A 246 6.53 14.54 4.58
CA VAL A 246 6.97 13.83 5.80
C VAL A 246 8.15 14.56 6.45
N ALA A 247 9.16 14.97 5.69
CA ALA A 247 10.30 15.72 6.22
C ALA A 247 9.90 17.05 6.89
N SER A 248 8.80 17.67 6.44
CA SER A 248 8.23 18.87 7.07
C SER A 248 7.47 18.60 8.39
N GLY A 249 7.37 17.34 8.81
CA GLY A 249 6.65 16.92 10.01
C GLY A 249 5.14 16.77 9.79
N ALA A 250 4.67 16.67 8.55
CA ALA A 250 3.27 16.40 8.26
C ALA A 250 3.06 14.97 7.80
N VAL A 251 1.85 14.47 7.97
CA VAL A 251 1.41 13.19 7.40
C VAL A 251 1.18 13.35 5.90
N ALA A 252 1.85 12.54 5.09
CA ALA A 252 1.63 12.49 3.65
C ALA A 252 0.50 11.52 3.31
N VAL A 253 -0.47 11.99 2.52
CA VAL A 253 -1.56 11.16 1.97
C VAL A 253 -1.43 11.16 0.45
N THR A 254 -0.89 10.08 -0.09
CA THR A 254 -0.60 9.94 -1.52
C THR A 254 -1.64 9.03 -2.16
N PRO A 255 -2.50 9.54 -3.06
CA PRO A 255 -3.43 8.70 -3.80
C PRO A 255 -2.69 7.96 -4.91
N LEU A 256 -2.69 6.63 -4.85
CA LEU A 256 -2.08 5.77 -5.85
C LEU A 256 -3.15 5.06 -6.69
N SER A 257 -2.87 4.86 -7.97
CA SER A 257 -3.76 4.15 -8.89
C SER A 257 -3.10 2.86 -9.38
N TYR A 258 -3.90 1.81 -9.48
CA TYR A 258 -3.48 0.54 -10.07
C TYR A 258 -3.30 0.60 -11.59
N ASP A 259 -3.84 1.61 -12.26
CA ASP A 259 -3.76 1.71 -13.73
C ASP A 259 -2.31 1.86 -14.19
N LEU A 260 -1.77 0.78 -14.76
CA LEU A 260 -0.39 0.70 -15.28
C LEU A 260 -0.32 0.99 -16.77
N LEU A 261 -1.46 1.29 -17.42
CA LEU A 261 -1.48 1.61 -18.84
C LEU A 261 -0.95 3.03 -19.08
N ASP A 262 0.02 3.15 -19.96
CA ASP A 262 0.39 4.42 -20.56
C ASP A 262 -0.44 4.64 -21.84
N PRO A 263 -1.49 5.47 -21.79
CA PRO A 263 -2.37 5.69 -22.94
C PRO A 263 -1.69 6.45 -24.07
N ALA A 264 -0.67 7.27 -23.78
CA ALA A 264 0.06 8.02 -24.79
C ALA A 264 0.97 7.08 -25.59
N LEU A 265 1.73 6.23 -24.88
CA LEU A 265 2.55 5.21 -25.52
C LEU A 265 1.70 4.19 -26.29
N LEU A 266 0.53 3.80 -25.77
CA LEU A 266 -0.39 2.90 -26.48
C LEU A 266 -0.84 3.51 -27.81
N ALA A 267 -1.15 4.80 -27.82
CA ALA A 267 -1.55 5.50 -29.04
C ALA A 267 -0.38 5.59 -30.05
N ASP A 268 0.84 5.82 -29.55
CA ASP A 268 2.04 5.89 -30.40
C ASP A 268 2.39 4.52 -31.01
N LEU A 269 2.25 3.43 -30.24
CA LEU A 269 2.46 2.05 -30.71
C LEU A 269 1.63 1.70 -31.96
N ALA A 270 0.44 2.32 -32.14
CA ALA A 270 -0.37 2.14 -33.35
C ALA A 270 0.30 2.66 -34.63
N SER A 271 1.29 3.54 -34.48
CA SER A 271 2.08 4.08 -35.61
C SER A 271 3.32 3.23 -35.94
N TRP A 272 3.69 2.29 -35.05
CA TRP A 272 4.87 1.47 -35.24
C TRP A 272 4.61 0.38 -36.27
N ASP A 273 5.60 0.13 -37.13
CA ASP A 273 5.55 -0.92 -38.17
C ASP A 273 5.80 -2.32 -37.56
N LEU A 274 4.87 -2.78 -36.71
CA LEU A 274 4.91 -4.10 -36.07
C LEU A 274 4.22 -5.16 -36.94
N ASP A 275 4.73 -5.34 -38.18
CA ASP A 275 4.15 -6.29 -39.13
C ASP A 275 4.81 -7.67 -39.01
N LEU A 276 4.03 -8.66 -38.54
CA LEU A 276 4.47 -10.03 -38.37
C LEU A 276 4.77 -10.71 -39.72
N GLU A 277 4.08 -10.35 -40.81
CA GLU A 277 4.32 -10.95 -42.14
C GLU A 277 5.71 -10.58 -42.67
N ARG A 278 6.21 -9.37 -42.37
CA ARG A 278 7.58 -8.95 -42.68
C ARG A 278 8.62 -9.73 -41.88
N LEU A 279 8.32 -10.16 -40.67
CA LEU A 279 9.22 -10.98 -39.87
C LEU A 279 9.29 -12.42 -40.38
N ARG A 280 8.20 -12.94 -40.96
CA ARG A 280 8.14 -14.28 -41.55
C ARG A 280 8.82 -14.38 -42.91
N ALA A 281 8.96 -13.23 -43.61
CA ALA A 281 9.58 -13.15 -44.94
C ALA A 281 11.11 -13.06 -44.92
N ARG A 282 11.73 -12.95 -43.76
CA ARG A 282 13.19 -12.96 -43.53
C ARG A 282 13.63 -14.34 -43.06
#